data_b389fb465cae3534a18e232b1df2f361
#
_entry.id   b389fb465cae3534a18e232b1df2f361
#
_cell.length_a   1.000
_cell.length_b   1.000
_cell.length_c   1.000
_cell.angle_alpha   90.00
_cell.angle_beta   90.00
_cell.angle_gamma   90.00
#
_symmetry.space_group_name_H-M   'P 1'
#
loop_
_entity.id
_entity.type
_entity.pdbx_description
1 polymer ?
#
loop_
_entity_poly.entity_id
_entity_poly.type
_entity_poly.pdbx_seq_one_letter_code
_entity_poly.pdbx_strand_id
1 'polypeptide(L)'
;LIDLVAELLRTGLIDENGILHSGQERSDTFMLVPPQETVFAQCEQNMSEDAQSEKTECLQRNEKNGSGQSRFENDCGVYLTQKDIGEVQLAKAAIAAGIQLLLKKRSIEESQIQTVYLAGGFGNYMSAENAARIGLIPESFVKKVQCVGNIAGEGAKIALLNKNERHEIENAVRNMEFLELAACPEFQDCFVDELGFER
;
A
#
# COMPACT_ATOMS: atom_id res chain seq x y z
N LEU A 1 0.27 -5.90 -3.14
CA LEU A 1 -0.99 -5.84 -2.39
C LEU A 1 -2.04 -5.00 -3.13
N ILE A 2 -1.74 -3.76 -3.53
CA ILE A 2 -2.66 -2.87 -4.27
C ILE A 2 -3.20 -3.55 -5.54
N ASP A 3 -2.33 -4.08 -6.40
CA ASP A 3 -2.75 -4.77 -7.62
C ASP A 3 -3.60 -6.02 -7.34
N LEU A 4 -3.29 -6.72 -6.24
CA LEU A 4 -4.08 -7.87 -5.82
C LEU A 4 -5.50 -7.45 -5.42
N VAL A 5 -5.64 -6.43 -4.57
CA VAL A 5 -6.95 -5.92 -4.15
C VAL A 5 -7.74 -5.42 -5.36
N ALA A 6 -7.08 -4.72 -6.30
CA ALA A 6 -7.70 -4.26 -7.53
C ALA A 6 -8.24 -5.42 -8.41
N GLU A 7 -7.51 -6.53 -8.49
CA GLU A 7 -7.96 -7.72 -9.23
C GLU A 7 -9.09 -8.46 -8.51
N LEU A 8 -9.03 -8.58 -7.19
CA LEU A 8 -10.11 -9.18 -6.41
C LEU A 8 -11.39 -8.35 -6.48
N LEU A 9 -11.28 -7.03 -6.51
CA LEU A 9 -12.40 -6.11 -6.75
C LEU A 9 -12.97 -6.30 -8.16
N ARG A 10 -12.11 -6.37 -9.19
CA ARG A 10 -12.50 -6.60 -10.59
C ARG A 10 -13.24 -7.93 -10.78
N THR A 11 -12.85 -8.97 -10.06
CA THR A 11 -13.46 -10.30 -10.14
C THR A 11 -14.68 -10.47 -9.23
N GLY A 12 -15.03 -9.48 -8.43
CA GLY A 12 -16.15 -9.51 -7.49
C GLY A 12 -15.90 -10.37 -6.24
N LEU A 13 -14.64 -10.73 -5.98
CA LEU A 13 -14.26 -11.41 -4.74
C LEU A 13 -14.13 -10.43 -3.55
N ILE A 14 -13.97 -9.15 -3.83
CA ILE A 14 -14.14 -8.05 -2.89
C ILE A 14 -15.25 -7.16 -3.44
N ASP A 15 -16.17 -6.71 -2.61
CA ASP A 15 -17.18 -5.74 -3.00
C ASP A 15 -16.70 -4.29 -2.81
N GLU A 16 -17.54 -3.34 -3.20
CA GLU A 16 -17.32 -1.90 -3.08
C GLU A 16 -17.11 -1.41 -1.65
N ASN A 17 -17.64 -2.13 -0.66
CA ASN A 17 -17.46 -1.85 0.77
C ASN A 17 -16.15 -2.47 1.31
N GLY A 18 -15.43 -3.23 0.50
CA GLY A 18 -14.22 -3.93 0.89
C GLY A 18 -14.48 -5.27 1.59
N ILE A 19 -15.68 -5.84 1.46
CA ILE A 19 -16.00 -7.13 2.06
C ILE A 19 -15.50 -8.25 1.15
N LEU A 20 -14.75 -9.17 1.72
CA LEU A 20 -14.20 -10.34 1.03
C LEU A 20 -15.25 -11.46 0.95
N HIS A 21 -15.62 -11.86 -0.26
CA HIS A 21 -16.50 -12.96 -0.57
C HIS A 21 -15.71 -14.20 -0.97
N SER A 22 -14.90 -14.74 -0.05
CA SER A 22 -14.19 -15.99 -0.30
C SER A 22 -15.19 -17.13 -0.20
N GLY A 23 -15.41 -17.90 -1.26
CA GLY A 23 -16.22 -19.11 -1.27
C GLY A 23 -15.63 -20.27 -0.45
N GLN A 24 -14.68 -20.00 0.44
CA GLN A 24 -13.98 -20.96 1.29
C GLN A 24 -14.61 -21.02 2.69
N GLU A 25 -14.33 -22.08 3.42
CA GLU A 25 -14.84 -22.30 4.80
C GLU A 25 -14.50 -21.17 5.79
N ARG A 26 -13.52 -20.33 5.46
CA ARG A 26 -13.15 -19.11 6.20
C ARG A 26 -13.53 -17.88 5.38
N SER A 27 -14.61 -17.24 5.74
CA SER A 27 -15.18 -16.07 5.05
C SER A 27 -14.34 -14.80 5.14
N ASP A 28 -13.32 -14.78 6.00
CA ASP A 28 -12.47 -13.62 6.31
C ASP A 28 -11.07 -13.68 5.69
N THR A 29 -10.79 -14.72 4.88
CA THR A 29 -9.47 -14.95 4.28
C THR A 29 -9.54 -15.45 2.84
N PHE A 30 -8.57 -15.03 2.03
CA PHE A 30 -8.34 -15.54 0.68
C PHE A 30 -6.93 -16.12 0.59
N MET A 31 -6.82 -17.38 0.21
CA MET A 31 -5.54 -18.08 0.07
C MET A 31 -4.91 -17.75 -1.28
N LEU A 32 -3.73 -17.15 -1.25
CA LEU A 32 -2.94 -16.78 -2.42
C LEU A 32 -2.01 -17.90 -2.85
N VAL A 33 -1.30 -18.48 -1.89
CA VAL A 33 -0.37 -19.58 -2.13
C VAL A 33 -0.62 -20.64 -1.07
N PRO A 34 -0.93 -21.88 -1.47
CA PRO A 34 -1.12 -22.95 -0.52
C PRO A 34 0.19 -23.30 0.19
N PRO A 35 0.14 -23.83 1.43
CA PRO A 35 1.32 -24.11 2.23
C PRO A 35 2.36 -24.96 1.52
N GLN A 36 1.94 -25.93 0.70
CA GLN A 36 2.85 -26.85 0.00
C GLN A 36 3.67 -26.19 -1.12
N GLU A 37 3.23 -25.02 -1.60
CA GLU A 37 3.87 -24.30 -2.72
C GLU A 37 4.77 -23.15 -2.24
N THR A 38 4.80 -22.87 -0.94
CA THR A 38 5.65 -21.80 -0.41
C THR A 38 7.12 -22.22 -0.35
N VAL A 39 8.02 -21.26 -0.51
CA VAL A 39 9.47 -21.47 -0.34
C VAL A 39 9.79 -21.98 1.07
N PHE A 40 9.04 -21.56 2.08
CA PHE A 40 9.19 -22.01 3.46
C PHE A 40 8.89 -23.50 3.61
N ALA A 41 7.83 -24.03 3.00
CA ALA A 41 7.53 -25.45 3.02
C ALA A 41 8.60 -26.28 2.31
N GLN A 42 9.16 -25.77 1.22
CA GLN A 42 10.28 -26.42 0.52
C GLN A 42 11.56 -26.41 1.35
N CYS A 43 11.81 -25.35 2.12
CA CYS A 43 12.94 -25.30 3.05
C CYS A 43 12.77 -26.30 4.21
N GLU A 44 11.57 -26.45 4.76
CA GLU A 44 11.30 -27.39 5.85
C GLU A 44 11.54 -28.85 5.47
N GLN A 45 11.21 -29.23 4.23
CA GLN A 45 11.46 -30.60 3.73
C GLN A 45 12.96 -30.91 3.58
N ASN A 46 13.82 -29.88 3.50
CA ASN A 46 15.26 -30.02 3.31
C ASN A 46 16.07 -29.70 4.60
N MET A 47 15.40 -29.37 5.71
CA MET A 47 16.09 -29.10 6.99
C MET A 47 16.43 -30.40 7.73
N SER A 48 17.60 -30.42 8.35
CA SER A 48 18.00 -31.51 9.25
C SER A 48 17.13 -31.57 10.51
N GLU A 49 17.01 -32.76 11.12
CA GLU A 49 16.18 -32.97 12.33
C GLU A 49 16.57 -32.03 13.48
N ASP A 50 17.83 -31.64 13.61
CA ASP A 50 18.34 -30.72 14.63
C ASP A 50 17.80 -29.28 14.44
N ALA A 51 17.70 -28.80 13.20
CA ALA A 51 17.16 -27.49 12.88
C ALA A 51 15.64 -27.38 13.06
N GLN A 52 14.92 -28.50 12.92
CA GLN A 52 13.47 -28.59 13.19
C GLN A 52 13.18 -28.50 14.69
N SER A 53 14.04 -29.03 15.56
CA SER A 53 13.87 -28.95 17.00
C SER A 53 14.06 -27.52 17.55
N GLU A 54 15.04 -26.76 17.05
CA GLU A 54 15.26 -25.36 17.43
C GLU A 54 14.08 -24.46 17.04
N LYS A 55 13.46 -24.71 15.87
CA LYS A 55 12.30 -23.96 15.41
C LYS A 55 11.08 -24.21 16.30
N THR A 56 10.86 -25.44 16.73
CA THR A 56 9.78 -25.81 17.65
C THR A 56 9.94 -25.13 19.01
N GLU A 57 11.14 -24.98 19.51
CA GLU A 57 11.44 -24.24 20.75
C GLU A 57 11.22 -22.73 20.61
N CYS A 58 11.55 -22.13 19.45
CA CYS A 58 11.26 -20.72 19.15
C CYS A 58 9.76 -20.43 19.09
N LEU A 59 8.97 -21.30 18.48
CA LEU A 59 7.51 -21.18 18.39
C LEU A 59 6.86 -21.25 19.78
N GLN A 60 7.28 -22.20 20.63
CA GLN A 60 6.79 -22.34 22.01
C GLN A 60 7.15 -21.17 22.93
N ARG A 61 8.25 -20.43 22.65
CA ARG A 61 8.59 -19.20 23.40
C ARG A 61 7.66 -18.04 23.07
N ASN A 62 7.18 -17.94 21.84
CA ASN A 62 6.28 -16.87 21.43
C ASN A 62 4.85 -17.05 21.97
N GLU A 63 4.39 -18.28 22.20
CA GLU A 63 3.09 -18.57 22.82
C GLU A 63 2.92 -18.00 24.24
N LYS A 64 4.03 -17.73 24.96
CA LYS A 64 3.99 -17.22 26.32
C LYS A 64 3.85 -15.69 26.45
N ASN A 65 3.95 -14.95 25.35
CA ASN A 65 3.93 -13.47 25.37
C ASN A 65 2.59 -12.83 24.94
N GLY A 66 1.48 -13.50 25.05
CA GLY A 66 0.11 -12.98 25.27
C GLY A 66 -0.41 -11.82 24.40
N SER A 67 0.16 -11.54 23.24
CA SER A 67 -0.36 -10.55 22.29
C SER A 67 -0.97 -11.25 21.09
N GLY A 68 -2.27 -11.05 20.91
CA GLY A 68 -3.18 -11.56 19.87
C GLY A 68 -2.55 -12.24 18.65
N GLN A 69 -2.22 -13.49 18.80
CA GLN A 69 -1.63 -14.32 17.75
C GLN A 69 -2.66 -14.64 16.68
N SER A 70 -2.32 -14.34 15.42
CA SER A 70 -3.12 -14.77 14.28
C SER A 70 -3.12 -16.32 14.21
N ARG A 71 -4.30 -16.91 13.95
CA ARG A 71 -4.55 -18.37 13.83
C ARG A 71 -3.69 -19.10 12.78
N PHE A 72 -2.76 -18.40 12.12
CA PHE A 72 -1.99 -18.87 10.96
C PHE A 72 -0.52 -19.17 11.25
N GLU A 73 -0.07 -19.10 12.51
CA GLU A 73 1.35 -19.24 12.86
C GLU A 73 1.97 -20.62 12.54
N ASN A 74 1.14 -21.63 12.30
CA ASN A 74 1.61 -22.98 11.91
C ASN A 74 1.32 -23.33 10.45
N ASP A 75 0.78 -22.39 9.66
CA ASP A 75 0.42 -22.60 8.27
C ASP A 75 1.32 -21.74 7.38
N CYS A 76 2.24 -22.38 6.66
CA CYS A 76 3.20 -21.71 5.76
C CYS A 76 2.54 -21.15 4.47
N GLY A 77 1.22 -21.09 4.38
CA GLY A 77 0.50 -20.48 3.26
C GLY A 77 0.59 -18.95 3.24
N VAL A 78 0.32 -18.37 2.08
CA VAL A 78 0.18 -16.90 1.93
C VAL A 78 -1.29 -16.56 1.80
N TYR A 79 -1.78 -15.75 2.70
CA TYR A 79 -3.20 -15.37 2.79
C TYR A 79 -3.37 -13.86 2.69
N LEU A 80 -4.50 -13.43 2.14
CA LEU A 80 -5.04 -12.09 2.29
C LEU A 80 -6.22 -12.17 3.24
N THR A 81 -6.23 -11.33 4.26
CA THR A 81 -7.29 -11.29 5.27
C THR A 81 -8.22 -10.09 5.04
N GLN A 82 -9.43 -10.14 5.61
CA GLN A 82 -10.32 -8.98 5.66
C GLN A 82 -9.65 -7.76 6.31
N LYS A 83 -8.80 -8.00 7.32
CA LYS A 83 -8.03 -6.93 7.96
C LYS A 83 -7.06 -6.26 6.99
N ASP A 84 -6.36 -7.02 6.14
CA ASP A 84 -5.42 -6.46 5.16
C ASP A 84 -6.15 -5.57 4.14
N ILE A 85 -7.37 -5.95 3.76
CA ILE A 85 -8.23 -5.12 2.89
C ILE A 85 -8.58 -3.81 3.59
N GLY A 86 -8.97 -3.86 4.86
CA GLY A 86 -9.24 -2.66 5.66
C GLY A 86 -8.04 -1.72 5.78
N GLU A 87 -6.83 -2.25 5.94
CA GLU A 87 -5.61 -1.44 5.95
C GLU A 87 -5.36 -0.76 4.58
N VAL A 88 -5.67 -1.46 3.47
CA VAL A 88 -5.60 -0.86 2.12
C VAL A 88 -6.63 0.25 1.96
N GLN A 89 -7.86 0.06 2.45
CA GLN A 89 -8.91 1.08 2.43
C GLN A 89 -8.48 2.34 3.17
N LEU A 90 -7.95 2.20 4.39
CA LEU A 90 -7.46 3.33 5.18
C LEU A 90 -6.31 4.06 4.47
N ALA A 91 -5.34 3.32 3.94
CA ALA A 91 -4.19 3.91 3.26
C ALA A 91 -4.61 4.65 1.97
N LYS A 92 -5.47 4.03 1.14
CA LYS A 92 -5.94 4.66 -0.09
C LYS A 92 -6.80 5.89 0.19
N ALA A 93 -7.68 5.83 1.19
CA ALA A 93 -8.54 6.94 1.57
C ALA A 93 -7.72 8.16 2.01
N ALA A 94 -6.68 7.95 2.80
CA ALA A 94 -5.79 9.03 3.24
C ALA A 94 -5.09 9.73 2.06
N ILE A 95 -4.63 8.96 1.07
CA ILE A 95 -3.97 9.50 -0.12
C ILE A 95 -4.98 10.22 -1.02
N ALA A 96 -6.12 9.61 -1.30
CA ALA A 96 -7.17 10.21 -2.14
C ALA A 96 -7.71 11.51 -1.54
N ALA A 97 -8.05 11.52 -0.24
CA ALA A 97 -8.47 12.73 0.48
C ALA A 97 -7.38 13.81 0.47
N GLY A 98 -6.11 13.42 0.63
CA GLY A 98 -4.99 14.34 0.52
C GLY A 98 -4.88 15.00 -0.85
N ILE A 99 -5.04 14.22 -1.93
CA ILE A 99 -5.05 14.74 -3.31
C ILE A 99 -6.18 15.73 -3.50
N GLN A 100 -7.41 15.38 -3.11
CA GLN A 100 -8.59 16.25 -3.24
C GLN A 100 -8.39 17.57 -2.46
N LEU A 101 -7.91 17.49 -1.23
CA LEU A 101 -7.69 18.66 -0.40
C LEU A 101 -6.62 19.59 -0.99
N LEU A 102 -5.53 19.03 -1.53
CA LEU A 102 -4.48 19.82 -2.19
C LEU A 102 -4.99 20.52 -3.44
N LEU A 103 -5.77 19.85 -4.28
CA LEU A 103 -6.39 20.44 -5.47
C LEU A 103 -7.35 21.58 -5.06
N LYS A 104 -8.19 21.34 -4.06
CA LYS A 104 -9.12 22.33 -3.53
C LYS A 104 -8.37 23.56 -2.97
N LYS A 105 -7.36 23.35 -2.16
CA LYS A 105 -6.54 24.43 -1.57
C LYS A 105 -5.83 25.29 -2.62
N ARG A 106 -5.41 24.69 -3.71
CA ARG A 106 -4.77 25.41 -4.83
C ARG A 106 -5.76 25.91 -5.87
N SER A 107 -7.07 25.61 -5.73
CA SER A 107 -8.09 25.93 -6.72
C SER A 107 -7.71 25.43 -8.12
N ILE A 108 -7.20 24.19 -8.19
CA ILE A 108 -6.74 23.53 -9.41
C ILE A 108 -7.70 22.37 -9.69
N GLU A 109 -8.17 22.28 -10.94
CA GLU A 109 -8.95 21.15 -11.42
C GLU A 109 -8.04 19.98 -11.82
N GLU A 110 -8.50 18.74 -11.67
CA GLU A 110 -7.77 17.54 -12.09
C GLU A 110 -7.33 17.60 -13.57
N SER A 111 -8.13 18.24 -14.41
CA SER A 111 -7.86 18.44 -15.85
C SER A 111 -6.58 19.28 -16.09
N GLN A 112 -6.26 20.16 -15.18
CA GLN A 112 -5.10 21.05 -15.27
C GLN A 112 -3.78 20.38 -14.87
N ILE A 113 -3.86 19.23 -14.16
CA ILE A 113 -2.68 18.44 -13.84
C ILE A 113 -2.13 17.81 -15.13
N GLN A 114 -0.89 18.09 -15.44
CA GLN A 114 -0.23 17.57 -16.65
C GLN A 114 0.52 16.27 -16.39
N THR A 115 1.17 16.14 -15.25
CA THR A 115 1.98 14.98 -14.88
C THR A 115 1.83 14.65 -13.41
N VAL A 116 1.79 13.36 -13.11
CA VAL A 116 1.76 12.80 -11.76
C VAL A 116 2.98 11.90 -11.59
N TYR A 117 3.89 12.26 -10.70
CA TYR A 117 5.07 11.46 -10.43
C TYR A 117 4.82 10.49 -9.27
N LEU A 118 4.96 9.20 -9.54
CA LEU A 118 5.01 8.16 -8.51
C LEU A 118 6.46 7.88 -8.15
N ALA A 119 6.84 8.28 -6.94
CA ALA A 119 8.19 8.12 -6.43
C ALA A 119 8.28 7.01 -5.37
N GLY A 120 9.49 6.50 -5.16
CA GLY A 120 9.78 5.47 -4.16
C GLY A 120 9.55 4.05 -4.66
N GLY A 121 9.67 3.07 -3.75
CA GLY A 121 9.60 1.65 -4.09
C GLY A 121 8.25 1.22 -4.66
N PHE A 122 7.16 1.82 -4.19
CA PHE A 122 5.81 1.52 -4.69
C PHE A 122 5.61 1.94 -6.15
N GLY A 123 6.17 3.07 -6.59
CA GLY A 123 6.02 3.59 -7.93
C GLY A 123 6.60 2.70 -9.03
N ASN A 124 7.51 1.77 -8.70
CA ASN A 124 8.11 0.89 -9.70
C ASN A 124 7.29 -0.38 -9.99
N TYR A 125 6.40 -0.76 -9.09
CA TYR A 125 5.70 -2.06 -9.14
C TYR A 125 4.18 -1.93 -9.19
N MET A 126 3.63 -0.74 -8.97
CA MET A 126 2.18 -0.51 -8.93
C MET A 126 1.68 -0.08 -10.31
N SER A 127 0.62 -0.75 -10.81
CA SER A 127 -0.10 -0.30 -12.00
C SER A 127 -0.92 0.96 -11.69
N ALA A 128 -0.81 1.98 -12.55
CA ALA A 128 -1.61 3.19 -12.43
C ALA A 128 -3.12 2.90 -12.60
N GLU A 129 -3.45 1.95 -13.48
CA GLU A 129 -4.82 1.49 -13.71
C GLU A 129 -5.40 0.83 -12.46
N ASN A 130 -4.61 -0.02 -11.79
CA ASN A 130 -5.04 -0.68 -10.56
C ASN A 130 -5.14 0.30 -9.39
N ALA A 131 -4.22 1.26 -9.31
CA ALA A 131 -4.29 2.35 -8.33
C ALA A 131 -5.56 3.18 -8.49
N ALA A 132 -5.95 3.51 -9.72
CA ALA A 132 -7.20 4.22 -10.00
C ALA A 132 -8.42 3.34 -9.70
N ARG A 133 -8.39 2.06 -10.05
CA ARG A 133 -9.49 1.11 -9.80
C ARG A 133 -9.86 1.00 -8.32
N ILE A 134 -8.88 0.99 -7.43
CA ILE A 134 -9.16 1.01 -5.98
C ILE A 134 -9.43 2.40 -5.42
N GLY A 135 -9.36 3.44 -6.24
CA GLY A 135 -9.56 4.82 -5.82
C GLY A 135 -8.39 5.48 -5.10
N LEU A 136 -7.17 4.95 -5.24
CA LEU A 136 -5.96 5.55 -4.68
C LEU A 136 -5.61 6.88 -5.36
N ILE A 137 -5.80 6.94 -6.67
CA ILE A 137 -5.63 8.14 -7.50
C ILE A 137 -6.86 8.35 -8.38
N PRO A 138 -7.17 9.59 -8.80
CA PRO A 138 -8.20 9.86 -9.79
C PRO A 138 -7.96 9.11 -11.12
N GLU A 139 -9.04 8.63 -11.75
CA GLU A 139 -8.95 7.95 -13.06
C GLU A 139 -8.34 8.88 -14.13
N SER A 140 -8.65 10.17 -14.05
CA SER A 140 -8.10 11.22 -14.93
C SER A 140 -6.56 11.31 -14.90
N PHE A 141 -5.91 10.76 -13.85
CA PHE A 141 -4.46 10.77 -13.68
C PHE A 141 -3.75 9.57 -14.32
N VAL A 142 -4.44 8.48 -14.62
CA VAL A 142 -3.85 7.22 -15.11
C VAL A 142 -2.88 7.47 -16.28
N LYS A 143 -3.31 8.21 -17.29
CA LYS A 143 -2.50 8.53 -18.48
C LYS A 143 -1.39 9.55 -18.23
N LYS A 144 -1.39 10.21 -17.07
CA LYS A 144 -0.44 11.26 -16.69
C LYS A 144 0.63 10.77 -15.73
N VAL A 145 0.49 9.52 -15.24
CA VAL A 145 1.41 8.91 -14.26
C VAL A 145 2.75 8.62 -14.93
N GLN A 146 3.83 8.99 -14.22
CA GLN A 146 5.20 8.64 -14.54
C GLN A 146 5.87 8.05 -13.30
N CYS A 147 6.33 6.82 -13.39
CA CYS A 147 7.11 6.17 -12.33
C CYS A 147 8.55 6.68 -12.40
N VAL A 148 9.04 7.25 -11.31
CA VAL A 148 10.34 7.95 -11.28
C VAL A 148 11.32 7.35 -10.27
N GLY A 149 10.99 6.21 -9.67
CA GLY A 149 11.88 5.45 -8.81
C GLY A 149 12.31 6.19 -7.54
N ASN A 150 13.55 6.00 -7.11
CA ASN A 150 14.09 6.59 -5.89
C ASN A 150 14.56 8.04 -6.10
N ILE A 151 13.62 8.95 -6.29
CA ILE A 151 13.93 10.39 -6.46
C ILE A 151 14.69 10.96 -5.25
N ALA A 152 14.39 10.53 -4.03
CA ALA A 152 15.07 11.03 -2.85
C ALA A 152 16.58 10.73 -2.91
N GLY A 153 16.94 9.51 -3.32
CA GLY A 153 18.34 9.13 -3.52
C GLY A 153 18.99 9.89 -4.66
N GLU A 154 18.31 10.08 -5.79
CA GLU A 154 18.85 10.85 -6.92
C GLU A 154 19.01 12.34 -6.56
N GLY A 155 18.05 12.95 -5.88
CA GLY A 155 18.14 14.31 -5.38
C GLY A 155 19.32 14.51 -4.41
N ALA A 156 19.54 13.55 -3.51
CA ALA A 156 20.69 13.58 -2.61
C ALA A 156 22.03 13.50 -3.37
N LYS A 157 22.15 12.67 -4.40
CA LYS A 157 23.33 12.62 -5.27
C LYS A 157 23.57 13.94 -5.99
N ILE A 158 22.53 14.53 -6.58
CA ILE A 158 22.62 15.81 -7.27
C ILE A 158 23.09 16.89 -6.28
N ALA A 159 22.49 16.99 -5.11
CA ALA A 159 22.87 17.96 -4.08
C ALA A 159 24.30 17.78 -3.58
N LEU A 160 24.82 16.55 -3.57
CA LEU A 160 26.19 16.25 -3.17
C LEU A 160 27.20 16.64 -4.25
N LEU A 161 26.90 16.36 -5.52
CA LEU A 161 27.84 16.46 -6.62
C LEU A 161 27.83 17.85 -7.31
N ASN A 162 26.73 18.59 -7.22
CA ASN A 162 26.54 19.86 -7.91
C ASN A 162 26.13 20.97 -6.94
N LYS A 163 27.07 21.94 -6.72
CA LYS A 163 26.85 23.05 -5.80
C LYS A 163 25.73 24.01 -6.28
N ASN A 164 25.59 24.19 -7.59
CA ASN A 164 24.54 25.06 -8.13
C ASN A 164 23.17 24.46 -7.95
N GLU A 165 23.02 23.17 -8.25
CA GLU A 165 21.77 22.43 -8.04
C GLU A 165 21.38 22.37 -6.56
N ARG A 166 22.37 22.25 -5.65
CA ARG A 166 22.09 22.35 -4.21
C ARG A 166 21.43 23.67 -3.85
N HIS A 167 21.90 24.77 -4.42
CA HIS A 167 21.34 26.12 -4.18
C HIS A 167 19.90 26.20 -4.70
N GLU A 168 19.62 25.64 -5.88
CA GLU A 168 18.26 25.57 -6.44
C GLU A 168 17.34 24.71 -5.56
N ILE A 169 17.82 23.57 -5.04
CA ILE A 169 17.08 22.73 -4.09
C ILE A 169 16.76 23.51 -2.81
N GLU A 170 17.74 24.24 -2.25
CA GLU A 170 17.53 25.07 -1.05
C GLU A 170 16.49 26.19 -1.30
N ASN A 171 16.51 26.79 -2.47
CA ASN A 171 15.51 27.80 -2.85
C ASN A 171 14.12 27.18 -3.00
N ALA A 172 14.03 25.99 -3.61
CA ALA A 172 12.75 25.26 -3.73
C ALA A 172 12.17 24.94 -2.34
N VAL A 173 12.99 24.43 -1.43
CA VAL A 173 12.56 24.11 -0.05
C VAL A 173 12.04 25.34 0.70
N ARG A 174 12.67 26.51 0.52
CA ARG A 174 12.20 27.76 1.15
C ARG A 174 10.81 28.23 0.66
N ASN A 175 10.44 27.82 -0.54
CA ASN A 175 9.15 28.16 -1.16
C ASN A 175 8.09 27.08 -0.99
N MET A 176 8.42 25.96 -0.30
CA MET A 176 7.46 24.92 0.02
C MET A 176 6.50 25.37 1.12
N GLU A 177 5.24 25.10 0.91
CA GLU A 177 4.20 25.23 1.94
C GLU A 177 3.87 23.85 2.50
N PHE A 178 3.83 23.75 3.81
CA PHE A 178 3.39 22.55 4.50
C PHE A 178 1.89 22.64 4.80
N LEU A 179 1.16 21.59 4.45
CA LEU A 179 -0.24 21.43 4.81
C LEU A 179 -0.40 20.26 5.77
N GLU A 180 -0.76 20.55 7.02
CA GLU A 180 -1.06 19.52 8.01
C GLU A 180 -2.49 19.01 7.79
N LEU A 181 -2.60 17.85 7.12
CA LEU A 181 -3.87 17.25 6.76
C LEU A 181 -4.73 16.93 7.99
N ALA A 182 -4.12 16.39 9.04
CA ALA A 182 -4.83 16.02 10.27
C ALA A 182 -5.49 17.22 10.99
N ALA A 183 -4.97 18.44 10.77
CA ALA A 183 -5.53 19.67 11.34
C ALA A 183 -6.64 20.29 10.47
N CYS A 184 -6.92 19.75 9.29
CA CYS A 184 -7.95 20.24 8.38
C CYS A 184 -9.27 19.48 8.61
N PRO A 185 -10.34 20.13 9.09
CA PRO A 185 -11.64 19.46 9.28
C PRO A 185 -12.15 18.79 8.00
N GLU A 186 -11.99 19.45 6.86
CA GLU A 186 -12.42 18.94 5.56
C GLU A 186 -11.67 17.65 5.14
N PHE A 187 -10.51 17.38 5.72
CA PHE A 187 -9.79 16.13 5.48
C PHE A 187 -10.54 14.93 6.04
N GLN A 188 -11.12 15.07 7.22
CA GLN A 188 -11.87 13.98 7.85
C GLN A 188 -13.11 13.60 7.02
N ASP A 189 -13.83 14.59 6.50
CA ASP A 189 -14.99 14.35 5.66
C ASP A 189 -14.58 13.63 4.36
N CYS A 190 -13.58 14.18 3.64
CA CYS A 190 -13.04 13.54 2.44
C CYS A 190 -12.49 12.13 2.71
N PHE A 191 -11.85 11.93 3.87
CA PHE A 191 -11.30 10.62 4.23
C PHE A 191 -12.38 9.56 4.41
N VAL A 192 -13.49 9.92 5.07
CA VAL A 192 -14.62 9.01 5.27
C VAL A 192 -15.29 8.68 3.93
N ASP A 193 -15.48 9.67 3.06
CA ASP A 193 -16.06 9.50 1.74
C ASP A 193 -15.22 8.57 0.85
N GLU A 194 -13.91 8.56 1.06
CA GLU A 194 -12.97 7.75 0.28
C GLU A 194 -12.68 6.36 0.88
N LEU A 195 -13.35 5.91 1.95
CA LEU A 195 -13.11 4.59 2.54
C LEU A 195 -13.57 3.43 1.64
N GLY A 196 -14.69 3.59 0.94
CA GLY A 196 -15.18 2.60 -0.01
C GLY A 196 -14.31 2.49 -1.27
N PHE A 197 -14.50 1.43 -2.05
CA PHE A 197 -13.89 1.28 -3.38
C PHE A 197 -14.81 1.81 -4.50
N GLU A 198 -15.99 2.28 -4.16
CA GLU A 198 -16.92 2.92 -5.10
C GLU A 198 -16.36 4.23 -5.66
N ARG A 199 -16.56 4.39 -6.95
CA ARG A 199 -16.46 5.67 -7.68
C ARG A 199 -17.57 5.77 -8.72
#